data_4298e9344164bae49dac05125f66f0b5
#
_entry.id   4298e9344164bae49dac05125f66f0b5
#
_cell.length_a   1.000
_cell.length_b   1.000
_cell.length_c   1.000
_cell.angle_alpha   90.00
_cell.angle_beta   90.00
_cell.angle_gamma   90.00
#
_symmetry.space_group_name_H-M   'P 1'
#
loop_
_entity.id
_entity.type
_entity.pdbx_description
1 polymer ?
#
loop_
_entity_poly.entity_id
_entity_poly.type
_entity_poly.pdbx_seq_one_letter_code
_entity_poly.pdbx_strand_id
1 'polypeptide(L)'
;MDISGKTVLITGSTDGVGRYVASRLAAAGAKVLIHGRDRSRGERLIDEIKQATGNESIFYQADLSSLADTRKLAEAVLADHGRLDVFVSNAGIGSQNEGPARQTSKDGYELRFAVNYLAGFLLVHLLLPLLKASAPSRIVNVASLGQHPIDFDDVMITRGYTGSRAYAQSKLSQIMLTIDLADELKGSGVTVNALHPATYMNTTMVRAGGITPMSTVEQGGDAILHLVNGDDVAGKSGLFFSGMNEATAHPQAYDAAARRRMMTLSRELVGLPAA
;
A
#
# COMPACT_ATOMS: atom_id res chain seq x y z
N MET A 1 -6.81 -11.93 14.16
CA MET A 1 -5.74 -12.89 13.71
C MET A 1 -4.56 -12.75 14.65
N ASP A 2 -4.09 -13.86 15.25
CA ASP A 2 -2.80 -13.86 15.95
C ASP A 2 -1.68 -13.59 14.94
N ILE A 3 -0.85 -12.58 15.21
CA ILE A 3 0.22 -12.15 14.30
C ILE A 3 1.59 -12.76 14.66
N SER A 4 1.69 -13.42 15.82
CA SER A 4 2.93 -14.06 16.25
C SER A 4 3.39 -15.12 15.25
N GLY A 5 4.65 -15.07 14.83
CA GLY A 5 5.22 -15.97 13.83
C GLY A 5 4.73 -15.76 12.39
N LYS A 6 3.86 -14.77 12.14
CA LYS A 6 3.38 -14.42 10.80
C LYS A 6 4.41 -13.56 10.05
N THR A 7 4.47 -13.72 8.72
CA THR A 7 5.33 -12.92 7.85
C THR A 7 4.53 -11.77 7.25
N VAL A 8 4.98 -10.54 7.48
CA VAL A 8 4.29 -9.32 7.06
C VAL A 8 5.21 -8.43 6.23
N LEU A 9 4.86 -8.17 4.97
CA LEU A 9 5.55 -7.18 4.14
C LEU A 9 4.84 -5.82 4.24
N ILE A 10 5.60 -4.76 4.51
CA ILE A 10 5.08 -3.39 4.58
C ILE A 10 5.90 -2.49 3.66
N THR A 11 5.29 -1.98 2.59
CA THR A 11 5.98 -1.00 1.74
C THR A 11 6.02 0.38 2.41
N GLY A 12 7.15 1.11 2.25
CA GLY A 12 7.33 2.42 2.87
C GLY A 12 7.36 2.39 4.39
N SER A 13 7.99 1.38 4.96
CA SER A 13 8.03 1.14 6.42
C SER A 13 9.25 1.72 7.15
N THR A 14 10.05 2.56 6.49
CA THR A 14 11.23 3.19 7.12
C THR A 14 10.94 4.58 7.73
N ASP A 15 9.71 5.09 7.57
CA ASP A 15 9.29 6.41 8.08
C ASP A 15 7.77 6.43 8.37
N GLY A 16 7.33 7.44 9.11
CA GLY A 16 5.92 7.74 9.36
C GLY A 16 5.10 6.56 9.88
N VAL A 17 3.87 6.43 9.35
CA VAL A 17 2.93 5.40 9.81
C VAL A 17 3.39 3.98 9.49
N GLY A 18 4.08 3.77 8.37
CA GLY A 18 4.63 2.45 8.03
C GLY A 18 5.69 1.97 9.04
N ARG A 19 6.56 2.88 9.52
CA ARG A 19 7.52 2.57 10.58
C ARG A 19 6.83 2.21 11.90
N TYR A 20 5.82 2.97 12.29
CA TYR A 20 5.02 2.67 13.48
C TYR A 20 4.41 1.26 13.40
N VAL A 21 3.73 0.95 12.30
CA VAL A 21 3.10 -0.37 12.08
C VAL A 21 4.15 -1.50 12.10
N ALA A 22 5.31 -1.30 11.44
CA ALA A 22 6.39 -2.29 11.43
C ALA A 22 6.90 -2.59 12.85
N SER A 23 7.16 -1.55 13.65
CA SER A 23 7.63 -1.69 15.03
C SER A 23 6.58 -2.38 15.91
N ARG A 24 5.31 -2.05 15.78
CA ARG A 24 4.21 -2.67 16.55
C ARG A 24 4.02 -4.14 16.21
N LEU A 25 4.09 -4.50 14.93
CA LEU A 25 3.97 -5.90 14.49
C LEU A 25 5.19 -6.74 14.93
N ALA A 26 6.38 -6.19 14.82
CA ALA A 26 7.59 -6.85 15.33
C ALA A 26 7.52 -7.08 16.85
N ALA A 27 7.04 -6.10 17.62
CA ALA A 27 6.82 -6.24 19.06
C ALA A 27 5.75 -7.30 19.40
N ALA A 28 4.81 -7.54 18.51
CA ALA A 28 3.81 -8.60 18.63
C ALA A 28 4.30 -9.96 18.10
N GLY A 29 5.59 -10.10 17.77
CA GLY A 29 6.20 -11.38 17.37
C GLY A 29 6.10 -11.70 15.88
N ALA A 30 5.65 -10.78 15.00
CA ALA A 30 5.64 -10.99 13.57
C ALA A 30 7.05 -10.88 12.97
N LYS A 31 7.33 -11.68 11.93
CA LYS A 31 8.48 -11.49 11.04
C LYS A 31 8.15 -10.36 10.06
N VAL A 32 8.77 -9.18 10.27
CA VAL A 32 8.47 -7.99 9.47
C VAL A 32 9.49 -7.82 8.34
N LEU A 33 8.98 -7.76 7.11
CA LEU A 33 9.75 -7.43 5.91
C LEU A 33 9.61 -5.93 5.67
N ILE A 34 10.65 -5.20 6.01
CA ILE A 34 10.74 -3.74 5.93
C ILE A 34 11.15 -3.34 4.52
N HIS A 35 10.45 -2.39 3.94
CA HIS A 35 10.80 -1.85 2.63
C HIS A 35 10.95 -0.33 2.65
N GLY A 36 11.96 0.16 1.94
CA GLY A 36 12.20 1.60 1.74
C GLY A 36 13.29 1.87 0.71
N ARG A 37 13.43 3.14 0.32
CA ARG A 37 14.46 3.60 -0.63
C ARG A 37 15.82 3.84 0.01
N ASP A 38 15.80 4.25 1.27
CA ASP A 38 16.98 4.65 2.04
C ASP A 38 17.47 3.49 2.90
N ARG A 39 18.62 2.94 2.52
CA ARG A 39 19.26 1.81 3.22
C ARG A 39 19.57 2.14 4.68
N SER A 40 20.10 3.35 4.94
CA SER A 40 20.52 3.73 6.28
C SER A 40 19.32 3.84 7.25
N ARG A 41 18.16 4.29 6.76
CA ARG A 41 16.90 4.29 7.54
C ARG A 41 16.38 2.88 7.78
N GLY A 42 16.49 2.01 6.78
CA GLY A 42 16.10 0.60 6.89
C GLY A 42 16.92 -0.15 7.93
N GLU A 43 18.24 -0.05 7.86
CA GLU A 43 19.18 -0.69 8.78
C GLU A 43 18.99 -0.19 10.22
N ARG A 44 18.85 1.13 10.41
CA ARG A 44 18.54 1.67 11.75
C ARG A 44 17.24 1.12 12.32
N LEU A 45 16.19 1.01 11.51
CA LEU A 45 14.91 0.47 12.00
C LEU A 45 15.05 -1.01 12.39
N ILE A 46 15.81 -1.80 11.63
CA ILE A 46 16.11 -3.19 12.00
C ILE A 46 16.81 -3.25 13.37
N ASP A 47 17.85 -2.44 13.58
CA ASP A 47 18.59 -2.38 14.82
C ASP A 47 17.69 -1.97 15.99
N GLU A 48 16.87 -0.94 15.82
CA GLU A 48 15.90 -0.48 16.82
C GLU A 48 14.89 -1.59 17.20
N ILE A 49 14.33 -2.28 16.21
CA ILE A 49 13.40 -3.40 16.43
C ILE A 49 14.11 -4.53 17.19
N LYS A 50 15.30 -4.91 16.74
CA LYS A 50 16.09 -5.98 17.37
C LYS A 50 16.42 -5.66 18.82
N GLN A 51 16.84 -4.42 19.10
CA GLN A 51 17.14 -3.96 20.47
C GLN A 51 15.90 -3.95 21.37
N ALA A 52 14.76 -3.50 20.84
CA ALA A 52 13.52 -3.35 21.61
C ALA A 52 12.77 -4.68 21.83
N THR A 53 12.87 -5.63 20.92
CA THR A 53 11.99 -6.81 20.90
C THR A 53 12.73 -8.15 20.75
N GLY A 54 14.01 -8.13 20.40
CA GLY A 54 14.75 -9.33 20.00
C GLY A 54 14.36 -9.91 18.64
N ASN A 55 13.39 -9.29 17.93
CA ASN A 55 12.88 -9.77 16.66
C ASN A 55 13.86 -9.46 15.51
N GLU A 56 14.02 -10.41 14.59
CA GLU A 56 14.84 -10.24 13.39
C GLU A 56 13.94 -9.85 12.19
N SER A 57 13.87 -8.53 11.93
CA SER A 57 13.25 -7.99 10.71
C SER A 57 14.24 -8.01 9.56
N ILE A 58 13.75 -8.01 8.32
CA ILE A 58 14.57 -8.01 7.10
C ILE A 58 14.25 -6.75 6.30
N PHE A 59 15.30 -6.09 5.77
CA PHE A 59 15.15 -4.89 4.95
C PHE A 59 15.34 -5.19 3.46
N TYR A 60 14.39 -4.78 2.65
CA TYR A 60 14.42 -4.79 1.21
C TYR A 60 14.49 -3.36 0.67
N GLN A 61 15.58 -3.04 0.00
CA GLN A 61 15.74 -1.74 -0.66
C GLN A 61 15.13 -1.80 -2.06
N ALA A 62 14.16 -0.93 -2.36
CA ALA A 62 13.64 -0.74 -3.71
C ALA A 62 13.10 0.69 -3.90
N ASP A 63 13.13 1.19 -5.12
CA ASP A 63 12.49 2.43 -5.52
C ASP A 63 11.21 2.11 -6.31
N LEU A 64 10.07 2.33 -5.68
CA LEU A 64 8.75 2.05 -6.29
C LEU A 64 8.38 3.01 -7.44
N SER A 65 9.22 4.00 -7.76
CA SER A 65 9.12 4.74 -9.02
C SER A 65 9.69 3.97 -10.22
N SER A 66 10.16 2.74 -10.01
CA SER A 66 10.71 1.83 -11.02
C SER A 66 9.97 0.50 -10.97
N LEU A 67 9.30 0.12 -12.04
CA LEU A 67 8.68 -1.19 -12.16
C LEU A 67 9.72 -2.33 -12.11
N ALA A 68 10.92 -2.10 -12.65
CA ALA A 68 12.01 -3.06 -12.57
C ALA A 68 12.47 -3.31 -11.13
N ASP A 69 12.62 -2.24 -10.30
CA ASP A 69 12.96 -2.40 -8.89
C ASP A 69 11.82 -3.02 -8.09
N THR A 70 10.57 -2.70 -8.45
CA THR A 70 9.37 -3.32 -7.87
C THR A 70 9.32 -4.83 -8.14
N ARG A 71 9.67 -5.28 -9.36
CA ARG A 71 9.77 -6.71 -9.69
C ARG A 71 10.86 -7.40 -8.87
N LYS A 72 12.05 -6.81 -8.80
CA LYS A 72 13.15 -7.35 -7.99
C LYS A 72 12.78 -7.49 -6.52
N LEU A 73 12.03 -6.54 -5.98
CA LEU A 73 11.50 -6.67 -4.61
C LEU A 73 10.61 -7.89 -4.45
N ALA A 74 9.66 -8.10 -5.37
CA ALA A 74 8.78 -9.28 -5.33
C ALA A 74 9.59 -10.58 -5.49
N GLU A 75 10.53 -10.64 -6.42
CA GLU A 75 11.40 -11.80 -6.67
C GLU A 75 12.24 -12.14 -5.42
N ALA A 76 12.82 -11.14 -4.76
CA ALA A 76 13.58 -11.34 -3.53
C ALA A 76 12.69 -11.90 -2.40
N VAL A 77 11.49 -11.32 -2.21
CA VAL A 77 10.54 -11.83 -1.21
C VAL A 77 10.13 -13.27 -1.49
N LEU A 78 9.87 -13.62 -2.76
CA LEU A 78 9.51 -14.98 -3.17
C LEU A 78 10.66 -15.97 -3.00
N ALA A 79 11.90 -15.54 -3.23
CA ALA A 79 13.09 -16.38 -3.07
C ALA A 79 13.44 -16.63 -1.60
N ASP A 80 13.28 -15.61 -0.74
CA ASP A 80 13.72 -15.65 0.65
C ASP A 80 12.68 -16.23 1.62
N HIS A 81 11.38 -16.28 1.20
CA HIS A 81 10.29 -16.64 2.10
C HIS A 81 9.32 -17.66 1.51
N GLY A 82 9.07 -18.74 2.27
CA GLY A 82 8.06 -19.75 1.96
C GLY A 82 6.63 -19.36 2.34
N ARG A 83 6.43 -18.19 2.97
CA ARG A 83 5.09 -17.68 3.36
C ARG A 83 5.05 -16.16 3.41
N LEU A 84 3.87 -15.61 3.14
CA LEU A 84 3.53 -14.21 3.33
C LEU A 84 2.07 -14.14 3.80
N ASP A 85 1.87 -13.83 5.08
CA ASP A 85 0.54 -13.82 5.69
C ASP A 85 -0.18 -12.48 5.51
N VAL A 86 0.59 -11.38 5.46
CA VAL A 86 0.02 -10.04 5.28
C VAL A 86 0.90 -9.21 4.33
N PHE A 87 0.26 -8.55 3.38
CA PHE A 87 0.87 -7.52 2.55
C PHE A 87 0.20 -6.17 2.83
N VAL A 88 0.97 -5.20 3.33
CA VAL A 88 0.52 -3.81 3.55
C VAL A 88 1.11 -2.91 2.47
N SER A 89 0.30 -2.52 1.50
CA SER A 89 0.64 -1.55 0.46
C SER A 89 0.48 -0.13 1.02
N ASN A 90 1.54 0.35 1.70
CA ASN A 90 1.53 1.61 2.45
C ASN A 90 2.35 2.72 1.77
N ALA A 91 3.39 2.39 1.00
CA ALA A 91 4.24 3.40 0.36
C ALA A 91 3.41 4.39 -0.46
N GLY A 92 3.78 5.67 -0.37
CA GLY A 92 3.09 6.70 -1.14
C GLY A 92 3.79 8.05 -1.09
N ILE A 93 3.45 8.90 -2.06
CA ILE A 93 3.86 10.30 -2.17
C ILE A 93 2.62 11.15 -1.94
N GLY A 94 2.73 12.18 -1.10
CA GLY A 94 1.63 13.08 -0.76
C GLY A 94 1.29 14.06 -1.90
N SER A 95 0.16 14.76 -1.75
CA SER A 95 -0.36 15.70 -2.76
C SER A 95 0.54 16.92 -3.00
N GLN A 96 1.25 17.38 -1.97
CA GLN A 96 2.11 18.57 -2.00
C GLN A 96 3.61 18.26 -2.07
N ASN A 97 3.97 16.98 -1.99
CA ASN A 97 5.36 16.56 -2.06
C ASN A 97 5.84 16.57 -3.53
N GLU A 98 7.16 16.69 -3.73
CA GLU A 98 7.82 16.71 -5.03
C GLU A 98 7.55 17.98 -5.88
N GLY A 99 7.06 19.05 -5.24
CA GLY A 99 6.80 20.33 -5.89
C GLY A 99 5.52 20.39 -6.75
N PRO A 100 5.24 21.55 -7.37
CA PRO A 100 4.00 21.77 -8.11
C PRO A 100 4.01 21.18 -9.53
N ALA A 101 5.19 20.94 -10.11
CA ALA A 101 5.34 20.43 -11.46
C ALA A 101 5.00 18.93 -11.54
N ARG A 102 4.43 18.52 -12.67
CA ARG A 102 4.23 17.12 -12.98
C ARG A 102 5.58 16.40 -13.10
N GLN A 103 5.76 15.36 -12.32
CA GLN A 103 6.93 14.49 -12.39
C GLN A 103 6.54 13.11 -12.91
N THR A 104 7.52 12.41 -13.46
CA THR A 104 7.36 11.05 -13.97
C THR A 104 8.24 10.06 -13.21
N SER A 105 7.78 8.83 -13.14
CA SER A 105 8.54 7.68 -12.70
C SER A 105 9.67 7.34 -13.68
N LYS A 106 10.53 6.39 -13.33
CA LYS A 106 11.59 5.90 -14.24
C LYS A 106 11.01 5.24 -15.50
N ASP A 107 9.76 4.79 -15.45
CA ASP A 107 9.03 4.18 -16.57
C ASP A 107 8.20 5.19 -17.37
N GLY A 108 8.28 6.50 -17.05
CA GLY A 108 7.57 7.58 -17.75
C GLY A 108 6.15 7.85 -17.29
N TYR A 109 5.62 7.16 -16.28
CA TYR A 109 4.28 7.36 -15.74
C TYR A 109 4.22 8.53 -14.77
N GLU A 110 3.02 9.12 -14.55
CA GLU A 110 2.86 10.13 -13.51
C GLU A 110 3.32 9.56 -12.15
N LEU A 111 4.13 10.34 -11.43
CA LEU A 111 4.91 9.81 -10.31
C LEU A 111 4.04 9.28 -9.16
N ARG A 112 2.93 9.97 -8.82
CA ARG A 112 2.02 9.51 -7.74
C ARG A 112 1.23 8.29 -8.17
N PHE A 113 0.78 8.25 -9.42
CA PHE A 113 0.12 7.09 -9.98
C PHE A 113 1.05 5.87 -9.99
N ALA A 114 2.32 6.06 -10.38
CA ALA A 114 3.32 5.00 -10.37
C ALA A 114 3.59 4.47 -8.95
N VAL A 115 3.94 5.35 -8.00
CA VAL A 115 4.37 4.94 -6.66
C VAL A 115 3.20 4.52 -5.77
N ASN A 116 2.10 5.30 -5.76
CA ASN A 116 1.00 5.02 -4.86
C ASN A 116 0.13 3.85 -5.33
N TYR A 117 0.06 3.62 -6.65
CA TYR A 117 -0.86 2.64 -7.22
C TYR A 117 -0.16 1.54 -8.02
N LEU A 118 0.52 1.84 -9.15
CA LEU A 118 1.05 0.80 -10.05
C LEU A 118 2.07 -0.13 -9.37
N ALA A 119 2.92 0.40 -8.51
CA ALA A 119 3.87 -0.42 -7.76
C ALA A 119 3.15 -1.42 -6.83
N GLY A 120 2.14 -0.98 -6.08
CA GLY A 120 1.31 -1.84 -5.25
C GLY A 120 0.51 -2.86 -6.06
N PHE A 121 -0.03 -2.42 -7.20
CA PHE A 121 -0.70 -3.29 -8.18
C PHE A 121 0.22 -4.41 -8.66
N LEU A 122 1.43 -4.07 -9.10
CA LEU A 122 2.41 -5.06 -9.57
C LEU A 122 2.84 -6.00 -8.45
N LEU A 123 3.19 -5.47 -7.26
CA LEU A 123 3.61 -6.27 -6.12
C LEU A 123 2.55 -7.28 -5.72
N VAL A 124 1.29 -6.86 -5.59
CA VAL A 124 0.24 -7.78 -5.16
C VAL A 124 0.09 -8.92 -6.15
N HIS A 125 0.06 -8.65 -7.48
CA HIS A 125 -0.09 -9.70 -8.49
C HIS A 125 1.08 -10.69 -8.50
N LEU A 126 2.31 -10.20 -8.32
CA LEU A 126 3.50 -11.07 -8.24
C LEU A 126 3.53 -11.91 -6.95
N LEU A 127 3.03 -11.37 -5.84
CA LEU A 127 3.03 -12.03 -4.53
C LEU A 127 1.77 -12.88 -4.28
N LEU A 128 0.74 -12.82 -5.15
CA LEU A 128 -0.50 -13.61 -4.98
C LEU A 128 -0.27 -15.10 -4.79
N PRO A 129 0.62 -15.79 -5.52
CA PRO A 129 0.87 -17.20 -5.29
C PRO A 129 1.28 -17.50 -3.86
N LEU A 130 2.17 -16.70 -3.29
CA LEU A 130 2.65 -16.85 -1.91
C LEU A 130 1.57 -16.51 -0.88
N LEU A 131 0.78 -15.45 -1.11
CA LEU A 131 -0.35 -15.07 -0.27
C LEU A 131 -1.43 -16.16 -0.26
N LYS A 132 -1.77 -16.75 -1.42
CA LYS A 132 -2.72 -17.86 -1.52
C LYS A 132 -2.20 -19.11 -0.78
N ALA A 133 -0.92 -19.45 -0.94
CA ALA A 133 -0.31 -20.58 -0.24
C ALA A 133 -0.23 -20.37 1.28
N SER A 134 -0.28 -19.11 1.75
CA SER A 134 -0.22 -18.74 3.17
C SER A 134 -1.60 -18.51 3.80
N ALA A 135 -2.68 -18.77 3.07
CA ALA A 135 -4.04 -18.52 3.56
C ALA A 135 -4.32 -19.19 4.93
N PRO A 136 -5.06 -18.55 5.84
CA PRO A 136 -5.71 -17.25 5.68
C PRO A 136 -4.72 -16.09 5.70
N SER A 137 -4.77 -15.24 4.67
CA SER A 137 -3.85 -14.11 4.49
C SER A 137 -4.62 -12.81 4.17
N ARG A 138 -3.96 -11.67 4.36
CA ARG A 138 -4.60 -10.35 4.24
C ARG A 138 -3.78 -9.40 3.36
N ILE A 139 -4.46 -8.63 2.53
CA ILE A 139 -3.91 -7.51 1.78
C ILE A 139 -4.56 -6.23 2.31
N VAL A 140 -3.74 -5.26 2.70
CA VAL A 140 -4.21 -3.97 3.23
C VAL A 140 -3.66 -2.84 2.36
N ASN A 141 -4.53 -2.13 1.64
CA ASN A 141 -4.18 -0.98 0.81
C ASN A 141 -4.39 0.32 1.59
N VAL A 142 -3.31 1.04 1.86
CA VAL A 142 -3.37 2.35 2.55
C VAL A 142 -3.75 3.43 1.55
N ALA A 143 -5.06 3.62 1.38
CA ALA A 143 -5.68 4.59 0.49
C ALA A 143 -5.88 5.97 1.16
N SER A 144 -6.97 6.68 0.86
CA SER A 144 -7.30 7.98 1.43
C SER A 144 -8.79 8.30 1.28
N LEU A 145 -9.30 9.23 2.09
CA LEU A 145 -10.58 9.93 1.84
C LEU A 145 -10.43 10.94 0.69
N GLY A 146 -9.22 11.45 0.42
CA GLY A 146 -8.95 12.30 -0.74
C GLY A 146 -9.00 11.47 -2.01
N GLN A 147 -10.17 11.40 -2.63
CA GLN A 147 -10.47 10.64 -3.85
C GLN A 147 -10.95 11.59 -4.96
N HIS A 148 -10.58 11.31 -6.19
CA HIS A 148 -11.03 12.04 -7.39
C HIS A 148 -11.30 11.02 -8.50
N PRO A 149 -12.36 11.21 -9.31
CA PRO A 149 -12.66 10.33 -10.44
C PRO A 149 -11.47 10.16 -11.37
N ILE A 150 -11.27 8.93 -11.84
CA ILE A 150 -10.26 8.65 -12.88
C ILE A 150 -10.75 9.22 -14.19
N ASP A 151 -9.93 10.09 -14.79
CA ASP A 151 -10.09 10.53 -16.17
C ASP A 151 -9.40 9.49 -17.08
N PHE A 152 -10.19 8.60 -17.64
CA PHE A 152 -9.65 7.52 -18.48
C PHE A 152 -9.12 8.02 -19.83
N ASP A 153 -9.39 9.25 -20.24
CA ASP A 153 -8.85 9.84 -21.45
C ASP A 153 -7.50 10.55 -21.20
N ASP A 154 -7.14 10.72 -19.92
CA ASP A 154 -5.85 11.28 -19.49
C ASP A 154 -5.46 10.78 -18.09
N VAL A 155 -5.36 9.47 -17.91
CA VAL A 155 -5.02 8.84 -16.61
C VAL A 155 -3.69 9.36 -16.05
N MET A 156 -2.76 9.74 -16.93
CA MET A 156 -1.45 10.28 -16.54
C MET A 156 -1.48 11.79 -16.26
N ILE A 157 -2.64 12.42 -16.34
CA ILE A 157 -2.86 13.85 -16.07
C ILE A 157 -1.82 14.71 -16.79
N THR A 158 -1.80 14.59 -18.12
CA THR A 158 -0.90 15.40 -18.97
C THR A 158 -1.45 16.83 -19.15
N ARG A 159 -2.74 17.04 -18.89
CA ARG A 159 -3.45 18.32 -18.97
C ARG A 159 -4.04 18.72 -17.63
N GLY A 160 -3.88 19.99 -17.26
CA GLY A 160 -4.44 20.53 -15.99
C GLY A 160 -3.94 19.79 -14.76
N TYR A 161 -2.64 19.52 -14.72
CA TYR A 161 -2.00 18.80 -13.63
C TYR A 161 -2.08 19.60 -12.32
N THR A 162 -2.45 18.88 -11.26
CA THR A 162 -2.19 19.29 -9.87
C THR A 162 -1.77 18.06 -9.06
N GLY A 163 -0.83 18.22 -8.12
CA GLY A 163 -0.43 17.12 -7.24
C GLY A 163 -1.60 16.54 -6.43
N SER A 164 -2.57 17.39 -6.07
CA SER A 164 -3.78 16.95 -5.36
C SER A 164 -4.67 16.05 -6.23
N ARG A 165 -4.88 16.40 -7.51
CA ARG A 165 -5.63 15.56 -8.45
C ARG A 165 -4.92 14.23 -8.68
N ALA A 166 -3.61 14.27 -8.93
CA ALA A 166 -2.81 13.06 -9.15
C ALA A 166 -2.82 12.13 -7.92
N TYR A 167 -2.63 12.69 -6.73
CA TYR A 167 -2.76 11.94 -5.48
C TYR A 167 -4.14 11.30 -5.33
N ALA A 168 -5.19 12.11 -5.49
CA ALA A 168 -6.56 11.65 -5.26
C ALA A 168 -7.01 10.58 -6.28
N GLN A 169 -6.60 10.68 -7.56
CA GLN A 169 -6.82 9.62 -8.54
C GLN A 169 -6.03 8.34 -8.17
N SER A 170 -4.78 8.45 -7.75
CA SER A 170 -4.00 7.29 -7.33
C SER A 170 -4.63 6.56 -6.13
N LYS A 171 -5.24 7.31 -5.21
CA LYS A 171 -5.92 6.73 -4.03
C LYS A 171 -7.25 6.06 -4.38
N LEU A 172 -8.00 6.62 -5.33
CA LEU A 172 -9.19 5.95 -5.84
C LEU A 172 -8.83 4.65 -6.59
N SER A 173 -7.74 4.67 -7.36
CA SER A 173 -7.24 3.46 -8.06
C SER A 173 -6.91 2.32 -7.10
N GLN A 174 -6.34 2.61 -5.93
CA GLN A 174 -6.09 1.59 -4.89
C GLN A 174 -7.39 0.97 -4.35
N ILE A 175 -8.46 1.76 -4.21
CA ILE A 175 -9.77 1.25 -3.75
C ILE A 175 -10.42 0.41 -4.85
N MET A 176 -10.36 0.84 -6.11
CA MET A 176 -10.86 0.05 -7.25
C MET A 176 -10.15 -1.31 -7.32
N LEU A 177 -8.83 -1.34 -7.20
CA LEU A 177 -8.05 -2.59 -7.12
C LEU A 177 -8.48 -3.47 -5.94
N THR A 178 -8.76 -2.88 -4.78
CA THR A 178 -9.22 -3.62 -3.59
C THR A 178 -10.50 -4.38 -3.85
N ILE A 179 -11.47 -3.75 -4.52
CA ILE A 179 -12.77 -4.37 -4.82
C ILE A 179 -12.59 -5.49 -5.86
N ASP A 180 -11.84 -5.23 -6.94
CA ASP A 180 -11.63 -6.24 -8.00
C ASP A 180 -10.85 -7.45 -7.49
N LEU A 181 -9.80 -7.23 -6.70
CA LEU A 181 -9.04 -8.34 -6.09
C LEU A 181 -9.88 -9.15 -5.10
N ALA A 182 -10.77 -8.50 -4.34
CA ALA A 182 -11.65 -9.21 -3.42
C ALA A 182 -12.62 -10.13 -4.19
N ASP A 183 -13.15 -9.67 -5.33
CA ASP A 183 -13.99 -10.48 -6.21
C ASP A 183 -13.19 -11.65 -6.82
N GLU A 184 -11.98 -11.40 -7.33
CA GLU A 184 -11.08 -12.43 -7.91
C GLU A 184 -10.66 -13.49 -6.89
N LEU A 185 -10.42 -13.07 -5.64
CA LEU A 185 -9.88 -13.94 -4.59
C LEU A 185 -10.96 -14.61 -3.72
N LYS A 186 -12.22 -14.47 -4.11
CA LYS A 186 -13.33 -15.10 -3.37
C LYS A 186 -13.11 -16.62 -3.23
N GLY A 187 -13.18 -17.10 -1.99
CA GLY A 187 -12.98 -18.52 -1.66
C GLY A 187 -11.50 -18.96 -1.57
N SER A 188 -10.53 -18.10 -1.87
CA SER A 188 -9.10 -18.44 -1.77
C SER A 188 -8.54 -18.36 -0.33
N GLY A 189 -9.27 -17.80 0.62
CA GLY A 189 -8.78 -17.52 1.96
C GLY A 189 -7.92 -16.25 2.06
N VAL A 190 -7.77 -15.48 0.97
CA VAL A 190 -7.11 -14.16 0.95
C VAL A 190 -8.16 -13.06 1.02
N THR A 191 -8.04 -12.14 1.96
CA THR A 191 -8.92 -10.96 2.05
C THR A 191 -8.16 -9.70 1.64
N VAL A 192 -8.88 -8.75 1.03
CA VAL A 192 -8.32 -7.48 0.54
C VAL A 192 -9.19 -6.33 1.00
N ASN A 193 -8.64 -5.39 1.77
CA ASN A 193 -9.36 -4.20 2.21
C ASN A 193 -8.50 -2.95 2.01
N ALA A 194 -9.16 -1.79 1.87
CA ALA A 194 -8.51 -0.50 1.80
C ALA A 194 -8.94 0.38 2.97
N LEU A 195 -8.07 1.33 3.36
CA LEU A 195 -8.44 2.32 4.38
C LEU A 195 -7.86 3.70 4.11
N HIS A 196 -8.56 4.71 4.62
CA HIS A 196 -7.99 5.99 5.01
C HIS A 196 -7.57 5.88 6.48
N PRO A 197 -6.26 5.89 6.81
CA PRO A 197 -5.83 5.62 8.17
C PRO A 197 -6.21 6.73 9.15
N ALA A 198 -5.84 7.98 8.85
CA ALA A 198 -6.22 9.19 9.58
C ALA A 198 -5.87 10.45 8.77
N THR A 199 -6.57 11.55 9.05
CA THR A 199 -6.40 12.82 8.31
C THR A 199 -5.14 13.54 8.76
N TYR A 200 -4.26 13.87 7.80
CA TYR A 200 -3.04 14.66 8.02
C TYR A 200 -2.24 14.24 9.27
N MET A 201 -1.85 12.95 9.30
CA MET A 201 -1.03 12.41 10.38
C MET A 201 0.29 13.18 10.52
N ASN A 202 0.80 13.31 11.73
CA ASN A 202 2.07 13.99 12.03
C ASN A 202 3.28 13.22 11.47
N THR A 203 3.36 13.09 10.16
CA THR A 203 4.43 12.42 9.41
C THR A 203 5.34 13.42 8.70
N THR A 204 6.52 12.96 8.29
CA THR A 204 7.43 13.73 7.42
C THR A 204 6.72 14.16 6.13
N MET A 205 5.91 13.29 5.53
CA MET A 205 5.12 13.58 4.32
C MET A 205 4.20 14.78 4.51
N VAL A 206 3.43 14.83 5.59
CA VAL A 206 2.45 15.90 5.86
C VAL A 206 3.18 17.21 6.16
N ARG A 207 4.21 17.19 7.01
CA ARG A 207 5.01 18.38 7.33
C ARG A 207 5.76 18.92 6.12
N ALA A 208 6.41 18.06 5.32
CA ALA A 208 7.11 18.48 4.11
C ALA A 208 6.17 19.07 3.04
N GLY A 209 4.89 18.70 3.06
CA GLY A 209 3.84 19.31 2.24
C GLY A 209 3.33 20.65 2.77
N GLY A 210 3.89 21.19 3.86
CA GLY A 210 3.44 22.45 4.47
C GLY A 210 2.07 22.38 5.15
N ILE A 211 1.58 21.16 5.45
CA ILE A 211 0.26 20.93 6.05
C ILE A 211 0.41 20.77 7.57
N THR A 212 -0.43 21.48 8.33
CA THR A 212 -0.49 21.30 9.78
C THR A 212 -1.11 19.93 10.12
N PRO A 213 -0.42 19.09 10.92
CA PRO A 213 -0.98 17.81 11.33
C PRO A 213 -2.29 17.95 12.11
N MET A 214 -3.25 17.06 11.84
CA MET A 214 -4.56 17.00 12.50
C MET A 214 -4.75 15.73 13.32
N SER A 215 -3.90 14.73 13.12
CA SER A 215 -3.94 13.46 13.83
C SER A 215 -2.52 12.94 14.11
N THR A 216 -2.42 11.94 15.01
CA THR A 216 -1.14 11.33 15.34
C THR A 216 -0.81 10.16 14.41
N VAL A 217 0.45 9.75 14.39
CA VAL A 217 0.90 8.56 13.65
C VAL A 217 0.28 7.31 14.25
N GLU A 218 0.12 7.28 15.57
CA GLU A 218 -0.48 6.17 16.32
C GLU A 218 -1.93 5.93 15.88
N GLN A 219 -2.76 6.99 15.79
CA GLN A 219 -4.14 6.87 15.35
C GLN A 219 -4.26 6.20 13.97
N GLY A 220 -3.44 6.63 13.01
CA GLY A 220 -3.45 6.02 11.69
C GLY A 220 -2.82 4.62 11.65
N GLY A 221 -1.80 4.40 12.47
CA GLY A 221 -1.15 3.11 12.60
C GLY A 221 -2.06 2.05 13.21
N ASP A 222 -2.81 2.42 14.26
CA ASP A 222 -3.78 1.52 14.90
C ASP A 222 -4.93 1.16 13.95
N ALA A 223 -5.36 2.08 13.07
CA ALA A 223 -6.31 1.77 12.02
C ALA A 223 -5.77 0.77 10.98
N ILE A 224 -4.49 0.87 10.62
CA ILE A 224 -3.83 -0.12 9.75
C ILE A 224 -3.73 -1.47 10.47
N LEU A 225 -3.28 -1.49 11.73
CA LEU A 225 -3.18 -2.70 12.55
C LEU A 225 -4.53 -3.40 12.72
N HIS A 226 -5.62 -2.65 12.86
CA HIS A 226 -6.98 -3.19 12.89
C HIS A 226 -7.28 -4.04 11.63
N LEU A 227 -6.94 -3.59 10.43
CA LEU A 227 -7.13 -4.40 9.21
C LEU A 227 -6.12 -5.55 9.10
N VAL A 228 -4.92 -5.39 9.66
CA VAL A 228 -3.88 -6.43 9.67
C VAL A 228 -4.28 -7.60 10.56
N ASN A 229 -4.70 -7.36 11.79
CA ASN A 229 -4.89 -8.43 12.78
C ASN A 229 -6.21 -8.43 13.53
N GLY A 230 -7.10 -7.43 13.36
CA GLY A 230 -8.40 -7.38 14.00
C GLY A 230 -9.25 -8.62 13.72
N ASP A 231 -9.98 -9.10 14.75
CA ASP A 231 -10.83 -10.28 14.62
C ASP A 231 -12.20 -9.94 14.01
N ASP A 232 -12.70 -8.74 14.24
CA ASP A 232 -13.97 -8.24 13.71
C ASP A 232 -13.96 -7.98 12.19
N VAL A 233 -12.76 -7.90 11.59
CA VAL A 233 -12.57 -7.82 10.13
C VAL A 233 -12.18 -9.17 9.50
N ALA A 234 -12.18 -10.24 10.29
CA ALA A 234 -11.89 -11.57 9.77
C ALA A 234 -12.93 -11.98 8.71
N GLY A 235 -12.45 -12.40 7.53
CA GLY A 235 -13.32 -12.77 6.40
C GLY A 235 -13.96 -11.61 5.65
N LYS A 236 -13.87 -10.37 6.14
CA LYS A 236 -14.32 -9.18 5.38
C LYS A 236 -13.33 -8.88 4.25
N SER A 237 -13.86 -8.62 3.05
CA SER A 237 -13.05 -8.36 1.86
C SER A 237 -13.76 -7.40 0.91
N GLY A 238 -13.02 -6.58 0.17
CA GLY A 238 -13.56 -5.61 -0.79
C GLY A 238 -14.07 -4.32 -0.16
N LEU A 239 -13.77 -4.07 1.11
CA LEU A 239 -14.30 -2.94 1.85
C LEU A 239 -13.29 -1.78 1.92
N PHE A 240 -13.87 -0.57 2.03
CA PHE A 240 -13.14 0.65 2.35
C PHE A 240 -13.46 1.09 3.77
N PHE A 241 -12.43 1.52 4.51
CA PHE A 241 -12.55 1.98 5.88
C PHE A 241 -12.05 3.44 6.02
N SER A 242 -12.63 4.16 6.97
CA SER A 242 -12.11 5.44 7.46
C SER A 242 -11.76 5.28 8.94
N GLY A 243 -10.48 5.31 9.25
CA GLY A 243 -10.03 4.80 10.55
C GLY A 243 -10.36 3.31 10.68
N MET A 244 -11.04 2.95 11.77
CA MET A 244 -11.48 1.57 12.04
C MET A 244 -12.92 1.28 11.56
N ASN A 245 -13.63 2.27 11.02
CA ASN A 245 -15.02 2.11 10.63
C ASN A 245 -15.17 1.88 9.13
N GLU A 246 -16.08 1.00 8.74
CA GLU A 246 -16.47 0.86 7.34
C GLU A 246 -17.02 2.19 6.79
N ALA A 247 -16.63 2.52 5.57
CA ALA A 247 -16.96 3.77 4.91
C ALA A 247 -17.27 3.55 3.42
N THR A 248 -17.94 4.53 2.81
CA THR A 248 -18.20 4.52 1.38
C THR A 248 -17.13 5.29 0.63
N ALA A 249 -16.56 4.69 -0.40
CA ALA A 249 -15.62 5.34 -1.31
C ALA A 249 -16.36 6.20 -2.35
N HIS A 250 -15.59 6.90 -3.20
CA HIS A 250 -16.13 7.63 -4.34
C HIS A 250 -16.97 6.69 -5.24
N PRO A 251 -18.14 7.12 -5.77
CA PRO A 251 -19.04 6.26 -6.56
C PRO A 251 -18.38 5.51 -7.71
N GLN A 252 -17.39 6.09 -8.38
CA GLN A 252 -16.66 5.42 -9.48
C GLN A 252 -15.93 4.14 -9.02
N ALA A 253 -15.58 4.01 -7.73
CA ALA A 253 -15.01 2.77 -7.20
C ALA A 253 -15.96 1.58 -7.32
N TYR A 254 -17.27 1.83 -7.34
CA TYR A 254 -18.31 0.81 -7.44
C TYR A 254 -18.80 0.58 -8.88
N ASP A 255 -18.35 1.39 -9.83
CA ASP A 255 -18.64 1.20 -11.25
C ASP A 255 -17.78 0.06 -11.82
N ALA A 256 -18.42 -1.07 -12.09
CA ALA A 256 -17.76 -2.26 -12.62
C ALA A 256 -17.10 -2.04 -14.01
N ALA A 257 -17.65 -1.15 -14.83
CA ALA A 257 -17.06 -0.84 -16.15
C ALA A 257 -15.78 -0.02 -15.97
N ALA A 258 -15.81 0.99 -15.08
CA ALA A 258 -14.62 1.78 -14.73
C ALA A 258 -13.52 0.91 -14.11
N ARG A 259 -13.86 0.00 -13.20
CA ARG A 259 -12.89 -0.93 -12.61
C ARG A 259 -12.25 -1.85 -13.65
N ARG A 260 -13.05 -2.48 -14.52
CA ARG A 260 -12.50 -3.31 -15.61
C ARG A 260 -11.55 -2.54 -16.51
N ARG A 261 -11.91 -1.29 -16.90
CA ARG A 261 -11.04 -0.41 -17.71
C ARG A 261 -9.72 -0.14 -16.99
N MET A 262 -9.78 0.14 -15.68
CA MET A 262 -8.61 0.38 -14.86
C MET A 262 -7.72 -0.87 -14.70
N MET A 263 -8.31 -2.03 -14.48
CA MET A 263 -7.59 -3.30 -14.39
C MET A 263 -6.85 -3.62 -15.69
N THR A 264 -7.53 -3.52 -16.85
CA THR A 264 -6.93 -3.75 -18.17
C THR A 264 -5.75 -2.82 -18.42
N LEU A 265 -5.95 -1.51 -18.23
CA LEU A 265 -4.90 -0.51 -18.37
C LEU A 265 -3.71 -0.78 -17.44
N SER A 266 -3.99 -1.12 -16.19
CA SER A 266 -2.92 -1.36 -15.20
C SER A 266 -2.08 -2.58 -15.56
N ARG A 267 -2.71 -3.67 -16.00
CA ARG A 267 -1.99 -4.87 -16.47
C ARG A 267 -1.10 -4.55 -17.67
N GLU A 268 -1.60 -3.79 -18.64
CA GLU A 268 -0.83 -3.31 -19.79
C GLU A 268 0.38 -2.48 -19.34
N LEU A 269 0.17 -1.46 -18.50
CA LEU A 269 1.23 -0.56 -18.05
C LEU A 269 2.33 -1.28 -17.27
N VAL A 270 2.01 -2.31 -16.50
CA VAL A 270 3.00 -3.07 -15.74
C VAL A 270 3.50 -4.31 -16.49
N GLY A 271 3.05 -4.57 -17.71
CA GLY A 271 3.49 -5.71 -18.52
C GLY A 271 3.07 -7.08 -17.93
N LEU A 272 1.87 -7.17 -17.37
CA LEU A 272 1.23 -8.42 -16.98
C LEU A 272 0.29 -8.92 -18.10
N PRO A 273 0.07 -10.26 -18.22
CA PRO A 273 -0.91 -10.79 -19.17
C PRO A 273 -2.29 -10.15 -18.98
N ALA A 274 -3.07 -10.08 -20.05
CA ALA A 274 -4.48 -9.69 -19.96
C ALA A 274 -5.25 -10.60 -18.98
N ALA A 275 -6.26 -10.05 -18.32
CA ALA A 275 -7.06 -10.80 -17.35
C ALA A 275 -8.00 -11.80 -18.04
#